data_9b7852d9016430eea01637e356e82b73
#
_entry.id   9b7852d9016430eea01637e356e82b73
#
_cell.length_a   1.000
_cell.length_b   1.000
_cell.length_c   1.000
_cell.angle_alpha   90.00
_cell.angle_beta   90.00
_cell.angle_gamma   90.00
#
_symmetry.space_group_name_H-M   'P 1'
#
loop_
_entity.id
_entity.type
_entity.pdbx_description
1 polymer ?
#
loop_
_entity_poly.entity_id
_entity_poly.type
_entity_poly.pdbx_seq_one_letter_code
_entity_poly.pdbx_strand_id
1 'polypeptide(L)'
;SAALLAEASRTLQHLPPQFPEPRERHLGLLLLDSVLHDPQAARRPPVQTFFRTRIEAALAEMEATRVREGAQIWKLYNMGFVVRTKSVTLAFDLVSGRTAGCPDFELSSNVLARLARQCDVLFISHRHRDHAEEPMAQLFLAQGKPVVAPPQVFADRPLHASLTHLKRAAHVTQSLLVQGGKQALKVVIYPGHQMGSVENNVSLVIT
;
A
#
# COMPACT_ATOMS: atom_id res chain seq x y z
N SER A 1 -13.03 11.75 -21.35
CA SER A 1 -12.25 11.13 -20.24
C SER A 1 -12.96 11.23 -18.88
N ALA A 2 -13.45 12.41 -18.45
CA ALA A 2 -14.13 12.54 -17.13
C ALA A 2 -15.39 11.65 -17.04
N ALA A 3 -16.23 11.60 -18.06
CA ALA A 3 -17.42 10.74 -18.11
C ALA A 3 -17.07 9.25 -18.01
N LEU A 4 -16.01 8.81 -18.71
CA LEU A 4 -15.53 7.42 -18.67
C LEU A 4 -15.00 7.05 -17.27
N LEU A 5 -14.26 7.94 -16.62
CA LEU A 5 -13.79 7.73 -15.25
C LEU A 5 -14.95 7.70 -14.23
N ALA A 6 -15.98 8.55 -14.42
CA ALA A 6 -17.18 8.54 -13.61
C ALA A 6 -17.95 7.22 -13.77
N GLU A 7 -18.06 6.69 -15.02
CA GLU A 7 -18.67 5.39 -15.27
C GLU A 7 -17.89 4.25 -14.63
N ALA A 8 -16.57 4.20 -14.82
CA ALA A 8 -15.71 3.21 -14.16
C ALA A 8 -15.85 3.27 -12.63
N SER A 9 -15.90 4.49 -12.07
CA SER A 9 -16.09 4.68 -10.62
C SER A 9 -17.42 4.09 -10.15
N ARG A 10 -18.51 4.39 -10.85
CA ARG A 10 -19.85 3.84 -10.52
C ARG A 10 -19.83 2.31 -10.57
N THR A 11 -19.32 1.73 -11.65
CA THR A 11 -19.24 0.28 -11.84
C THR A 11 -18.47 -0.37 -10.69
N LEU A 12 -17.29 0.15 -10.35
CA LEU A 12 -16.45 -0.41 -9.28
C LEU A 12 -17.04 -0.22 -7.87
N GLN A 13 -17.91 0.78 -7.67
CA GLN A 13 -18.62 0.97 -6.41
C GLN A 13 -19.77 -0.03 -6.23
N HIS A 14 -20.51 -0.31 -7.31
CA HIS A 14 -21.68 -1.19 -7.24
C HIS A 14 -21.34 -2.67 -7.36
N LEU A 15 -20.18 -3.00 -7.93
CA LEU A 15 -19.71 -4.36 -8.12
C LEU A 15 -18.44 -4.58 -7.29
N PRO A 16 -18.53 -5.07 -6.05
CA PRO A 16 -17.36 -5.38 -5.24
C PRO A 16 -16.54 -6.50 -5.87
N PRO A 17 -15.24 -6.62 -5.54
CA PRO A 17 -14.40 -7.73 -5.98
C PRO A 17 -15.01 -9.06 -5.59
N GLN A 18 -15.11 -9.97 -6.56
CA GLN A 18 -15.58 -11.36 -6.35
C GLN A 18 -14.96 -12.29 -7.37
N PHE A 19 -14.99 -13.57 -7.10
CA PHE A 19 -14.51 -14.59 -8.03
C PHE A 19 -15.67 -15.51 -8.46
N PRO A 20 -15.85 -15.75 -9.76
CA PRO A 20 -15.14 -15.13 -10.88
C PRO A 20 -15.46 -13.62 -11.01
N GLU A 21 -14.52 -12.87 -11.59
CA GLU A 21 -14.67 -11.42 -11.78
C GLU A 21 -15.86 -11.10 -12.68
N PRO A 22 -16.84 -10.26 -12.28
CA PRO A 22 -17.95 -9.86 -13.15
C PRO A 22 -17.43 -9.13 -14.39
N ARG A 23 -18.04 -9.41 -15.54
CA ARG A 23 -17.63 -8.82 -16.83
C ARG A 23 -17.65 -7.29 -16.80
N GLU A 24 -18.68 -6.70 -16.24
CA GLU A 24 -18.85 -5.25 -16.15
C GLU A 24 -17.76 -4.63 -15.29
N ARG A 25 -17.40 -5.28 -14.17
CA ARG A 25 -16.31 -4.85 -13.31
C ARG A 25 -14.97 -4.98 -14.03
N HIS A 26 -14.73 -6.09 -14.73
CA HIS A 26 -13.53 -6.31 -15.55
C HIS A 26 -13.37 -5.22 -16.62
N LEU A 27 -14.45 -4.85 -17.32
CA LEU A 27 -14.42 -3.74 -18.28
C LEU A 27 -14.09 -2.40 -17.63
N GLY A 28 -14.63 -2.13 -16.44
CA GLY A 28 -14.28 -0.94 -15.65
C GLY A 28 -12.79 -0.88 -15.27
N LEU A 29 -12.21 -2.02 -14.90
CA LEU A 29 -10.76 -2.13 -14.61
C LEU A 29 -9.91 -1.93 -15.86
N LEU A 30 -10.27 -2.53 -17.00
CA LEU A 30 -9.57 -2.33 -18.27
C LEU A 30 -9.62 -0.88 -18.74
N LEU A 31 -10.74 -0.19 -18.52
CA LEU A 31 -10.86 1.23 -18.83
C LEU A 31 -9.91 2.08 -17.98
N LEU A 32 -9.81 1.80 -16.68
CA LEU A 32 -8.84 2.46 -15.80
C LEU A 32 -7.41 2.17 -16.22
N ASP A 33 -7.11 0.91 -16.52
CA ASP A 33 -5.79 0.49 -16.99
C ASP A 33 -5.37 1.24 -18.25
N SER A 34 -6.27 1.35 -19.24
CA SER A 34 -6.03 2.12 -20.47
C SER A 34 -5.73 3.60 -20.20
N VAL A 35 -6.42 4.22 -19.24
CA VAL A 35 -6.18 5.61 -18.85
C VAL A 35 -4.82 5.75 -18.15
N LEU A 36 -4.44 4.79 -17.31
CA LEU A 36 -3.21 4.80 -16.55
C LEU A 36 -1.96 4.55 -17.40
N HIS A 37 -2.10 3.83 -18.50
CA HIS A 37 -1.02 3.64 -19.48
C HIS A 37 -0.74 4.85 -20.40
N ASP A 38 -1.60 5.88 -20.40
CA ASP A 38 -1.29 7.14 -21.07
C ASP A 38 -0.34 7.97 -20.19
N PRO A 39 0.92 8.22 -20.60
CA PRO A 39 1.88 8.98 -19.80
C PRO A 39 1.42 10.40 -19.43
N GLN A 40 0.47 10.96 -20.16
CA GLN A 40 -0.10 12.28 -19.91
C GLN A 40 -1.38 12.22 -19.05
N ALA A 41 -1.94 11.03 -18.84
CA ALA A 41 -3.22 10.90 -18.15
C ALA A 41 -3.14 11.32 -16.70
N ALA A 42 -2.07 10.95 -16.00
CA ALA A 42 -1.86 11.28 -14.60
C ALA A 42 -1.90 12.79 -14.32
N ARG A 43 -1.49 13.63 -15.29
CA ARG A 43 -1.51 15.09 -15.21
C ARG A 43 -2.90 15.71 -15.42
N ARG A 44 -3.84 14.95 -15.95
CA ARG A 44 -5.18 15.47 -16.28
C ARG A 44 -6.02 15.64 -15.01
N PRO A 45 -6.64 16.82 -14.79
CA PRO A 45 -7.44 17.08 -13.60
C PRO A 45 -8.50 16.02 -13.29
N PRO A 46 -9.24 15.44 -14.27
CA PRO A 46 -10.19 14.39 -13.99
C PRO A 46 -9.57 13.13 -13.38
N VAL A 47 -8.35 12.75 -13.81
CA VAL A 47 -7.63 11.59 -13.29
C VAL A 47 -7.14 11.87 -11.87
N GLN A 48 -6.57 13.04 -11.63
CA GLN A 48 -6.18 13.51 -10.30
C GLN A 48 -7.36 13.48 -9.31
N THR A 49 -8.49 14.03 -9.73
CA THR A 49 -9.72 14.03 -8.93
C THR A 49 -10.20 12.61 -8.65
N PHE A 50 -10.23 11.75 -9.67
CA PHE A 50 -10.64 10.36 -9.53
C PHE A 50 -9.83 9.65 -8.43
N PHE A 51 -8.48 9.68 -8.50
CA PHE A 51 -7.63 9.01 -7.51
C PHE A 51 -7.81 9.59 -6.11
N ARG A 52 -7.77 10.91 -5.96
CA ARG A 52 -7.94 11.56 -4.65
C ARG A 52 -9.27 11.19 -4.02
N THR A 53 -10.36 11.31 -4.77
CA THR A 53 -11.70 10.98 -4.26
C THR A 53 -11.81 9.51 -3.85
N ARG A 54 -11.24 8.60 -4.64
CA ARG A 54 -11.27 7.16 -4.33
C ARG A 54 -10.44 6.82 -3.10
N ILE A 55 -9.26 7.40 -2.95
CA ILE A 55 -8.41 7.17 -1.79
C ILE A 55 -9.01 7.78 -0.52
N GLU A 56 -9.58 8.98 -0.60
CA GLU A 56 -10.29 9.58 0.54
C GLU A 56 -11.52 8.77 0.96
N ALA A 57 -12.27 8.24 0.01
CA ALA A 57 -13.40 7.34 0.30
C ALA A 57 -12.92 6.05 0.98
N ALA A 58 -11.85 5.43 0.48
CA ALA A 58 -11.26 4.24 1.10
C ALA A 58 -10.75 4.54 2.52
N LEU A 59 -10.13 5.70 2.74
CA LEU A 59 -9.66 6.13 4.05
C LEU A 59 -10.83 6.34 5.03
N ALA A 60 -11.91 6.99 4.59
CA ALA A 60 -13.12 7.15 5.41
C ALA A 60 -13.74 5.79 5.76
N GLU A 61 -13.77 4.86 4.81
CA GLU A 61 -14.20 3.49 5.06
C GLU A 61 -13.30 2.78 6.08
N MET A 62 -11.96 2.90 5.94
CA MET A 62 -11.02 2.35 6.93
C MET A 62 -11.28 2.91 8.34
N GLU A 63 -11.51 4.22 8.46
CA GLU A 63 -11.77 4.88 9.75
C GLU A 63 -13.07 4.38 10.41
N ALA A 64 -14.07 4.03 9.61
CA ALA A 64 -15.36 3.53 10.08
C ALA A 64 -15.39 2.01 10.31
N THR A 65 -14.52 1.24 9.63
CA THR A 65 -14.60 -0.22 9.63
C THR A 65 -14.01 -0.84 10.91
N ARG A 66 -14.74 -1.80 11.46
CA ARG A 66 -14.28 -2.72 12.51
C ARG A 66 -14.37 -4.15 12.01
N VAL A 67 -13.24 -4.84 11.96
CA VAL A 67 -13.17 -6.25 11.57
C VAL A 67 -13.34 -7.12 12.82
N ARG A 68 -14.34 -8.00 12.79
CA ARG A 68 -14.61 -8.94 13.91
C ARG A 68 -14.08 -10.33 13.61
N GLU A 69 -14.10 -10.72 12.34
CA GLU A 69 -13.66 -12.02 11.81
C GLU A 69 -13.11 -11.84 10.40
N GLY A 70 -12.14 -12.67 10.02
CA GLY A 70 -11.48 -12.59 8.71
C GLY A 70 -10.61 -11.35 8.54
N ALA A 71 -10.59 -10.81 7.33
CA ALA A 71 -9.81 -9.63 6.99
C ALA A 71 -10.54 -8.74 5.98
N GLN A 72 -10.37 -7.43 6.14
CA GLN A 72 -10.75 -6.43 5.14
C GLN A 72 -9.50 -5.95 4.43
N ILE A 73 -9.54 -5.90 3.10
CA ILE A 73 -8.41 -5.49 2.25
C ILE A 73 -8.82 -4.27 1.43
N TRP A 74 -7.99 -3.23 1.47
CA TRP A 74 -8.11 -2.05 0.62
C TRP A 74 -6.91 -2.01 -0.31
N LYS A 75 -7.18 -2.04 -1.62
CA LYS A 75 -6.20 -1.74 -2.65
C LYS A 75 -6.15 -0.23 -2.85
N LEU A 76 -5.00 0.35 -2.59
CA LEU A 76 -4.76 1.78 -2.74
C LEU A 76 -3.99 2.09 -4.04
N TYR A 77 -3.40 3.28 -4.08
CA TYR A 77 -2.65 3.71 -5.26
C TYR A 77 -1.43 2.82 -5.49
N ASN A 78 -1.16 2.56 -6.78
CA ASN A 78 -0.09 1.74 -7.31
C ASN A 78 -0.09 0.33 -6.69
N MET A 79 0.96 -0.07 -6.01
CA MET A 79 1.08 -1.40 -5.38
C MET A 79 0.67 -1.42 -3.91
N GLY A 80 0.17 -0.28 -3.39
CA GLY A 80 -0.22 -0.15 -2.00
C GLY A 80 -1.44 -0.97 -1.60
N PHE A 81 -1.33 -1.68 -0.47
CA PHE A 81 -2.43 -2.39 0.17
C PHE A 81 -2.49 -2.07 1.66
N VAL A 82 -3.70 -2.05 2.20
CA VAL A 82 -3.94 -2.11 3.64
C VAL A 82 -4.80 -3.33 3.93
N VAL A 83 -4.37 -4.13 4.90
CA VAL A 83 -5.07 -5.34 5.35
C VAL A 83 -5.37 -5.18 6.83
N ARG A 84 -6.65 -5.18 7.19
CA ARG A 84 -7.09 -5.14 8.59
C ARG A 84 -7.70 -6.45 9.00
N THR A 85 -7.22 -6.99 10.10
CA THR A 85 -7.84 -8.12 10.82
C THR A 85 -8.50 -7.62 12.10
N LYS A 86 -9.00 -8.51 12.92
CA LYS A 86 -9.54 -8.16 14.24
C LYS A 86 -8.52 -7.50 15.15
N SER A 87 -7.24 -7.85 15.02
CA SER A 87 -6.18 -7.51 15.98
C SER A 87 -5.17 -6.49 15.45
N VAL A 88 -4.97 -6.38 14.15
CA VAL A 88 -3.91 -5.57 13.56
C VAL A 88 -4.29 -5.03 12.18
N THR A 89 -3.72 -3.88 11.83
CA THR A 89 -3.81 -3.31 10.49
C THR A 89 -2.42 -3.22 9.87
N LEU A 90 -2.21 -3.96 8.79
CA LEU A 90 -0.95 -4.06 8.05
C LEU A 90 -0.99 -3.16 6.82
N ALA A 91 0.09 -2.44 6.56
CA ALA A 91 0.29 -1.69 5.32
C ALA A 91 1.40 -2.34 4.50
N PHE A 92 1.22 -2.38 3.19
CA PHE A 92 2.19 -2.91 2.23
C PHE A 92 2.40 -1.89 1.12
N ASP A 93 3.66 -1.57 0.83
CA ASP A 93 4.10 -0.74 -0.30
C ASP A 93 3.28 0.56 -0.50
N LEU A 94 2.96 1.24 0.61
CA LEU A 94 2.25 2.53 0.54
C LEU A 94 3.17 3.63 0.04
N VAL A 95 2.68 4.39 -0.93
CA VAL A 95 3.38 5.55 -1.51
C VAL A 95 2.44 6.74 -1.65
N SER A 96 3.00 7.95 -1.70
CA SER A 96 2.25 9.21 -1.80
C SER A 96 1.61 9.43 -3.18
N GLY A 97 2.14 8.78 -4.21
CA GLY A 97 1.73 8.95 -5.58
C GLY A 97 2.80 9.55 -6.51
N ARG A 98 3.84 10.18 -5.99
CA ARG A 98 4.99 10.67 -6.76
C ARG A 98 5.94 9.54 -7.14
N THR A 99 5.48 8.58 -7.88
CA THR A 99 6.34 7.49 -8.36
C THR A 99 6.90 7.81 -9.74
N ALA A 100 7.89 7.02 -10.18
CA ALA A 100 8.51 7.18 -11.49
C ALA A 100 7.52 7.09 -12.65
N GLY A 101 6.40 6.37 -12.50
CA GLY A 101 5.38 6.19 -13.52
C GLY A 101 4.29 7.27 -13.54
N CYS A 102 4.12 8.01 -12.42
CA CYS A 102 3.08 9.03 -12.27
C CYS A 102 3.62 10.24 -11.49
N PRO A 103 4.52 11.03 -12.07
CA PRO A 103 5.26 12.07 -11.35
C PRO A 103 4.38 13.21 -10.82
N ASP A 104 3.18 13.37 -11.33
CA ASP A 104 2.32 14.51 -11.01
C ASP A 104 1.08 14.15 -10.17
N PHE A 105 0.94 12.89 -9.76
CA PHE A 105 -0.07 12.49 -8.78
C PHE A 105 0.56 12.49 -7.39
N GLU A 106 -0.07 13.18 -6.45
CA GLU A 106 0.37 13.22 -5.07
C GLU A 106 -0.81 13.35 -4.12
N LEU A 107 -0.81 12.51 -3.11
CA LEU A 107 -1.72 12.64 -1.97
C LEU A 107 -1.24 13.75 -1.04
N SER A 108 -2.17 14.48 -0.44
CA SER A 108 -1.83 15.50 0.54
C SER A 108 -1.18 14.87 1.78
N SER A 109 -0.31 15.60 2.45
CA SER A 109 0.34 15.17 3.69
C SER A 109 -0.66 14.79 4.78
N ASN A 110 -1.84 15.43 4.81
CA ASN A 110 -2.92 15.07 5.73
C ASN A 110 -3.49 13.68 5.44
N VAL A 111 -3.74 13.34 4.17
CA VAL A 111 -4.22 12.01 3.76
C VAL A 111 -3.18 10.95 4.11
N LEU A 112 -1.90 11.20 3.82
CA LEU A 112 -0.79 10.28 4.15
C LEU A 112 -0.68 10.04 5.66
N ALA A 113 -0.75 11.11 6.46
CA ALA A 113 -0.71 11.01 7.92
C ALA A 113 -1.92 10.24 8.48
N ARG A 114 -3.11 10.41 7.89
CA ARG A 114 -4.31 9.64 8.27
C ARG A 114 -4.15 8.16 7.91
N LEU A 115 -3.64 7.83 6.71
CA LEU A 115 -3.34 6.46 6.32
C LEU A 115 -2.35 5.81 7.29
N ALA A 116 -1.24 6.47 7.59
CA ALA A 116 -0.26 5.97 8.54
C ALA A 116 -0.86 5.75 9.95
N ARG A 117 -1.81 6.61 10.39
CA ARG A 117 -2.50 6.43 11.67
C ARG A 117 -3.38 5.18 11.71
N GLN A 118 -3.98 4.79 10.57
CA GLN A 118 -4.83 3.61 10.49
C GLN A 118 -4.07 2.27 10.54
N CYS A 119 -2.76 2.28 10.33
CA CYS A 119 -1.94 1.08 10.22
C CYS A 119 -1.01 0.92 11.43
N ASP A 120 -0.67 -0.31 11.78
CA ASP A 120 0.23 -0.63 12.91
C ASP A 120 1.68 -0.87 12.45
N VAL A 121 1.89 -1.21 11.19
CA VAL A 121 3.19 -1.51 10.59
C VAL A 121 3.16 -1.25 9.07
N LEU A 122 4.29 -0.84 8.51
CA LEU A 122 4.51 -0.78 7.06
C LEU A 122 5.52 -1.85 6.64
N PHE A 123 5.13 -2.70 5.70
CA PHE A 123 6.02 -3.61 4.99
C PHE A 123 6.37 -3.02 3.62
N ILE A 124 7.64 -2.94 3.31
CA ILE A 124 8.16 -2.53 2.00
C ILE A 124 8.78 -3.76 1.35
N SER A 125 8.26 -4.13 0.18
CA SER A 125 8.69 -5.33 -0.51
C SER A 125 10.10 -5.19 -1.11
N HIS A 126 10.41 -4.06 -1.74
CA HIS A 126 11.69 -3.79 -2.37
C HIS A 126 11.95 -2.30 -2.61
N ARG A 127 13.15 -1.96 -3.13
CA ARG A 127 13.66 -0.58 -3.22
C ARG A 127 13.12 0.29 -4.35
N HIS A 128 12.30 -0.21 -5.27
CA HIS A 128 11.75 0.62 -6.33
C HIS A 128 10.80 1.70 -5.78
N ARG A 129 10.80 2.87 -6.41
CA ARG A 129 10.10 4.06 -5.93
C ARG A 129 8.59 3.93 -5.84
N ASP A 130 8.01 3.01 -6.60
CA ASP A 130 6.59 2.68 -6.58
C ASP A 130 6.21 1.72 -5.44
N HIS A 131 7.18 1.27 -4.66
CA HIS A 131 7.02 0.43 -3.47
C HIS A 131 7.65 1.06 -2.22
N ALA A 132 8.74 1.79 -2.37
CA ALA A 132 9.52 2.37 -1.28
C ALA A 132 9.60 3.89 -1.40
N GLU A 133 8.96 4.60 -0.48
CA GLU A 133 8.96 6.05 -0.44
C GLU A 133 9.35 6.55 0.94
N GLU A 134 10.41 7.36 1.00
CA GLU A 134 10.99 7.84 2.26
C GLU A 134 10.00 8.67 3.09
N PRO A 135 9.23 9.65 2.54
CA PRO A 135 8.25 10.38 3.33
C PRO A 135 7.18 9.49 3.98
N MET A 136 6.73 8.44 3.31
CA MET A 136 5.77 7.49 3.90
C MET A 136 6.40 6.71 5.05
N ALA A 137 7.62 6.18 4.86
CA ALA A 137 8.35 5.50 5.92
C ALA A 137 8.58 6.40 7.15
N GLN A 138 8.95 7.66 6.93
CA GLN A 138 9.11 8.66 8.00
C GLN A 138 7.83 8.88 8.79
N LEU A 139 6.66 8.91 8.15
CA LEU A 139 5.37 9.07 8.83
C LEU A 139 5.06 7.90 9.78
N PHE A 140 5.40 6.67 9.42
CA PHE A 140 5.26 5.51 10.30
C PHE A 140 6.23 5.58 11.48
N LEU A 141 7.51 5.82 11.22
CA LEU A 141 8.54 5.92 12.25
C LEU A 141 8.27 7.06 13.24
N ALA A 142 7.82 8.22 12.76
CA ALA A 142 7.44 9.35 13.60
C ALA A 142 6.27 9.04 14.56
N GLN A 143 5.46 8.03 14.24
CA GLN A 143 4.39 7.51 15.07
C GLN A 143 4.81 6.30 15.94
N GLY A 144 6.10 5.97 15.99
CA GLY A 144 6.64 4.84 16.72
C GLY A 144 6.23 3.48 16.14
N LYS A 145 5.91 3.42 14.83
CA LYS A 145 5.46 2.22 14.15
C LYS A 145 6.60 1.62 13.34
N PRO A 146 6.79 0.29 13.36
CA PRO A 146 7.86 -0.35 12.62
C PRO A 146 7.64 -0.22 11.09
N VAL A 147 8.74 -0.04 10.39
CA VAL A 147 8.83 -0.14 8.92
C VAL A 147 9.75 -1.29 8.60
N VAL A 148 9.19 -2.38 8.08
CA VAL A 148 9.91 -3.61 7.74
C VAL A 148 10.31 -3.56 6.27
N ALA A 149 11.60 -3.70 5.98
CA ALA A 149 12.11 -3.61 4.62
C ALA A 149 13.34 -4.50 4.41
N PRO A 150 13.64 -4.93 3.14
CA PRO A 150 14.92 -5.54 2.83
C PRO A 150 16.08 -4.56 2.99
N PRO A 151 17.30 -5.02 3.23
CA PRO A 151 18.47 -4.17 3.49
C PRO A 151 18.81 -3.15 2.39
N GLN A 152 18.41 -3.41 1.14
CA GLN A 152 18.65 -2.47 0.04
C GLN A 152 17.73 -1.23 0.04
N VAL A 153 16.63 -1.25 0.81
CA VAL A 153 15.70 -0.10 0.87
C VAL A 153 16.36 1.02 1.65
N PHE A 154 16.48 2.18 1.02
CA PHE A 154 17.11 3.39 1.57
C PHE A 154 18.54 3.19 2.11
N ALA A 155 19.31 2.24 1.56
CA ALA A 155 20.65 1.89 2.03
C ALA A 155 21.63 3.08 2.05
N ASP A 156 21.41 4.08 1.19
CA ASP A 156 22.18 5.31 1.07
C ASP A 156 21.60 6.49 1.88
N ARG A 157 20.58 6.24 2.72
CA ARG A 157 19.86 7.28 3.48
C ARG A 157 20.01 7.09 4.99
N PRO A 158 20.03 8.18 5.77
CA PRO A 158 20.06 8.10 7.23
C PRO A 158 18.89 7.30 7.82
N LEU A 159 17.72 7.34 7.15
CA LEU A 159 16.52 6.61 7.55
C LEU A 159 16.72 5.10 7.64
N HIS A 160 17.66 4.55 6.87
CA HIS A 160 17.96 3.11 6.84
C HIS A 160 18.19 2.52 8.23
N ALA A 161 18.93 3.22 9.09
CA ALA A 161 19.23 2.76 10.45
C ALA A 161 17.98 2.65 11.36
N SER A 162 16.87 3.28 10.99
CA SER A 162 15.60 3.24 11.72
C SER A 162 14.64 2.17 11.20
N LEU A 163 14.99 1.48 10.09
CA LEU A 163 14.16 0.43 9.54
C LEU A 163 14.33 -0.88 10.31
N THR A 164 13.31 -1.70 10.30
CA THR A 164 13.35 -3.05 10.83
C THR A 164 13.77 -4.04 9.72
N HIS A 165 14.96 -4.61 9.82
CA HIS A 165 15.44 -5.61 8.89
C HIS A 165 15.29 -7.00 9.51
N LEU A 166 14.20 -7.68 9.17
CA LEU A 166 14.00 -9.07 9.57
C LEU A 166 14.90 -10.01 8.75
N LYS A 167 15.30 -11.12 9.36
CA LYS A 167 16.10 -12.15 8.68
C LYS A 167 15.33 -12.70 7.49
N ARG A 168 15.93 -12.63 6.32
CA ARG A 168 15.40 -13.15 5.06
C ARG A 168 15.66 -14.65 4.94
N ALA A 169 14.78 -15.47 5.55
CA ALA A 169 14.92 -16.92 5.58
C ALA A 169 13.54 -17.60 5.69
N ALA A 170 13.18 -18.40 4.70
CA ALA A 170 11.87 -19.01 4.51
C ALA A 170 11.37 -19.90 5.68
N HIS A 171 12.26 -20.36 6.55
CA HIS A 171 11.92 -21.26 7.66
C HIS A 171 12.13 -20.63 9.03
N VAL A 172 12.35 -19.31 9.08
CA VAL A 172 12.62 -18.58 10.33
C VAL A 172 11.45 -17.70 10.67
N THR A 173 10.66 -18.11 11.65
CA THR A 173 9.63 -17.27 12.26
C THR A 173 10.27 -16.30 13.23
N GLN A 174 9.96 -15.02 13.07
CA GLN A 174 10.48 -13.92 13.88
C GLN A 174 9.34 -13.17 14.55
N SER A 175 9.62 -12.56 15.69
CA SER A 175 8.67 -11.72 16.39
C SER A 175 8.86 -10.26 15.97
N LEU A 176 7.76 -9.60 15.58
CA LEU A 176 7.71 -8.18 15.30
C LEU A 176 6.76 -7.50 16.27
N LEU A 177 7.26 -6.59 17.09
CA LEU A 177 6.45 -5.82 18.01
C LEU A 177 5.75 -4.67 17.29
N VAL A 178 4.45 -4.53 17.52
CA VAL A 178 3.59 -3.46 16.98
C VAL A 178 2.79 -2.82 18.11
N GLN A 179 2.04 -1.77 17.82
CA GLN A 179 1.18 -1.05 18.77
C GLN A 179 1.92 -0.61 20.05
N GLY A 180 3.14 -0.07 19.87
CA GLY A 180 3.98 0.36 20.99
C GLY A 180 4.45 -0.80 21.89
N GLY A 181 4.64 -2.00 21.31
CA GLY A 181 5.08 -3.18 22.01
C GLY A 181 3.95 -4.00 22.66
N LYS A 182 2.69 -3.60 22.48
CA LYS A 182 1.53 -4.30 23.11
C LYS A 182 1.16 -5.59 22.38
N GLN A 183 1.55 -5.75 21.13
CA GLN A 183 1.28 -6.93 20.33
C GLN A 183 2.55 -7.42 19.62
N ALA A 184 2.74 -8.73 19.56
CA ALA A 184 3.79 -9.39 18.80
C ALA A 184 3.17 -10.15 17.63
N LEU A 185 3.59 -9.80 16.41
CA LEU A 185 3.27 -10.54 15.20
C LEU A 185 4.33 -11.59 14.94
N LYS A 186 3.92 -12.75 14.42
CA LYS A 186 4.85 -13.73 13.87
C LYS A 186 5.05 -13.47 12.39
N VAL A 187 6.28 -13.27 11.96
CA VAL A 187 6.62 -12.92 10.58
C VAL A 187 7.67 -13.88 10.03
N VAL A 188 7.43 -14.37 8.82
CA VAL A 188 8.43 -15.09 8.03
C VAL A 188 8.71 -14.30 6.77
N ILE A 189 9.97 -14.02 6.49
CA ILE A 189 10.40 -13.34 5.27
C ILE A 189 10.96 -14.36 4.29
N TYR A 190 10.27 -14.55 3.19
CA TYR A 190 10.76 -15.34 2.06
C TYR A 190 11.62 -14.45 1.17
N PRO A 191 12.92 -14.75 1.04
CA PRO A 191 13.83 -13.98 0.20
C PRO A 191 13.51 -14.21 -1.27
N GLY A 192 13.35 -13.14 -2.01
CA GLY A 192 13.20 -13.13 -3.45
C GLY A 192 14.15 -12.11 -4.08
N HIS A 193 14.18 -12.07 -5.41
CA HIS A 193 14.88 -11.07 -6.20
C HIS A 193 13.99 -10.63 -7.35
N GLN A 194 14.06 -9.35 -7.69
CA GLN A 194 13.40 -8.78 -8.85
C GLN A 194 14.49 -8.21 -9.78
N MET A 195 14.37 -8.45 -11.08
CA MET A 195 15.31 -7.93 -12.08
C MET A 195 16.80 -8.17 -11.69
N GLY A 196 17.12 -9.41 -11.32
CA GLY A 196 18.49 -9.85 -10.99
C GLY A 196 18.91 -9.55 -9.56
N SER A 197 19.34 -8.33 -9.26
CA SER A 197 19.98 -7.99 -7.97
C SER A 197 19.10 -7.23 -6.98
N VAL A 198 17.86 -6.88 -7.34
CA VAL A 198 16.97 -6.17 -6.44
C VAL A 198 16.35 -7.14 -5.45
N GLU A 199 16.71 -7.00 -4.17
CA GLU A 199 16.11 -7.80 -3.10
C GLU A 199 14.62 -7.53 -2.99
N ASN A 200 13.83 -8.60 -2.96
CA ASN A 200 12.40 -8.55 -2.78
C ASN A 200 12.00 -9.47 -1.61
N ASN A 201 11.19 -8.95 -0.70
CA ASN A 201 10.64 -9.70 0.42
C ASN A 201 9.20 -10.09 0.15
N VAL A 202 8.90 -11.38 0.27
CA VAL A 202 7.52 -11.85 0.43
C VAL A 202 7.32 -12.11 1.92
N SER A 203 6.45 -11.32 2.55
CA SER A 203 6.21 -11.39 3.99
C SER A 203 4.97 -12.24 4.28
N LEU A 204 5.14 -13.33 5.01
CA LEU A 204 4.04 -14.07 5.64
C LEU A 204 3.86 -13.54 7.05
N VAL A 205 2.69 -12.96 7.33
CA VAL A 205 2.35 -12.41 8.65
C VAL A 205 1.23 -13.24 9.25
N ILE A 206 1.43 -13.71 10.48
CA ILE A 206 0.45 -14.46 11.25
C ILE A 206 -0.06 -13.53 12.35
N THR A 207 -1.37 -13.26 12.32
CA THR A 207 -2.07 -12.32 13.22
C THR A 207 -2.99 -13.02 14.19
#